data_2f66ad535edf7daad2dc8e36632f85f2
#
_entry.id   2f66ad535edf7daad2dc8e36632f85f2
#
_cell.length_a   1.000
_cell.length_b   1.000
_cell.length_c   1.000
_cell.angle_alpha   90.00
_cell.angle_beta   90.00
_cell.angle_gamma   90.00
#
_symmetry.space_group_name_H-M   'P 1'
#
loop_
_entity.id
_entity.type
_entity.pdbx_description
1 polymer ?
#
loop_
_entity_poly.entity_id
_entity_poly.type
_entity_poly.pdbx_seq_one_letter_code
_entity_poly.pdbx_strand_id
1 'polypeptide(L)'
;VARWFAEVPGGTMPWPDGAPGALLLAALTVAVLLTGRALAAGAAAHPVLALGCVLTLAASLVPTRTLTWPPQGWRVVVCDVGQGDAVVVRTGADSAVLVDAGPDPPLVDGCLSRLGVSTLDAVVLTHLHADHVDGLVGAIDGRRVGQLFITPVREPADSAAHVDALAVRHGIPVGSLSAGDRLTLGEMDAVVWSPWRRIADGSVPNNASVVLAVRTGEVDALLLGDIEREAAHDLLLRLRREPSMVQAA
;
A
#
# COMPACT_ATOMS: atom_id res chain seq x y z
N VAL A 1 -0.57 -17.89 18.23
CA VAL A 1 -1.94 -18.30 17.90
C VAL A 1 -2.70 -17.11 17.33
N ALA A 2 -2.74 -15.92 18.01
CA ALA A 2 -3.50 -14.75 17.53
C ALA A 2 -3.00 -14.23 16.15
N ARG A 3 -1.70 -14.15 15.93
CA ARG A 3 -1.12 -13.74 14.66
C ARG A 3 -1.52 -14.63 13.49
N TRP A 4 -1.54 -15.95 13.71
CA TRP A 4 -1.92 -16.91 12.67
C TRP A 4 -3.39 -16.72 12.23
N PHE A 5 -4.31 -16.43 13.16
CA PHE A 5 -5.70 -16.18 12.83
C PHE A 5 -5.93 -14.85 12.12
N ALA A 6 -5.10 -13.83 12.36
CA ALA A 6 -5.16 -12.54 11.67
C ALA A 6 -4.71 -12.64 10.20
N GLU A 7 -3.83 -13.60 9.87
CA GLU A 7 -3.28 -13.82 8.53
C GLU A 7 -4.18 -14.72 7.66
N VAL A 8 -5.19 -15.40 8.25
CA VAL A 8 -6.13 -16.22 7.48
C VAL A 8 -7.12 -15.31 6.72
N PRO A 9 -7.30 -15.48 5.41
CA PRO A 9 -8.31 -14.74 4.65
C PRO A 9 -9.69 -14.86 5.32
N GLY A 10 -10.28 -13.73 5.70
CA GLY A 10 -11.52 -13.68 6.47
C GLY A 10 -11.36 -13.89 7.99
N GLY A 11 -10.13 -13.96 8.49
CA GLY A 11 -9.83 -14.06 9.94
C GLY A 11 -10.20 -12.79 10.73
N THR A 12 -10.39 -11.67 10.04
CA THR A 12 -10.89 -10.42 10.63
C THR A 12 -12.15 -9.97 9.89
N MET A 13 -13.13 -9.47 10.66
CA MET A 13 -14.31 -8.84 10.09
C MET A 13 -14.59 -7.52 10.85
N PRO A 14 -15.16 -6.50 10.17
CA PRO A 14 -15.55 -5.29 10.85
C PRO A 14 -16.59 -5.61 11.91
N TRP A 15 -16.33 -5.20 13.14
CA TRP A 15 -17.18 -5.42 14.30
C TRP A 15 -17.53 -4.07 14.95
N PRO A 16 -18.80 -3.83 15.36
CA PRO A 16 -19.16 -2.59 16.01
C PRO A 16 -18.37 -2.36 17.29
N ASP A 17 -17.81 -1.17 17.47
CA ASP A 17 -17.04 -0.81 18.65
C ASP A 17 -17.93 -0.52 19.86
N GLY A 18 -17.38 -0.65 21.07
CA GLY A 18 -18.01 -0.26 22.33
C GLY A 18 -19.20 -1.12 22.76
N ALA A 19 -20.16 -0.51 23.45
CA ALA A 19 -21.33 -1.20 24.02
C ALA A 19 -22.19 -1.94 23.00
N PRO A 20 -22.49 -1.41 21.80
CA PRO A 20 -23.26 -2.13 20.79
C PRO A 20 -22.61 -3.44 20.36
N GLY A 21 -21.29 -3.46 20.13
CA GLY A 21 -20.56 -4.66 19.75
C GLY A 21 -20.51 -5.71 20.86
N ALA A 22 -20.35 -5.27 22.12
CA ALA A 22 -20.38 -6.16 23.28
C ALA A 22 -21.77 -6.80 23.48
N LEU A 23 -22.85 -6.04 23.31
CA LEU A 23 -24.22 -6.55 23.40
C LEU A 23 -24.53 -7.53 22.28
N LEU A 24 -24.09 -7.25 21.05
CA LEU A 24 -24.25 -8.15 19.91
C LEU A 24 -23.50 -9.46 20.14
N LEU A 25 -22.27 -9.43 20.62
CA LEU A 25 -21.49 -10.62 20.95
C LEU A 25 -22.17 -11.46 22.04
N ALA A 26 -22.64 -10.82 23.09
CA ALA A 26 -23.37 -11.48 24.18
C ALA A 26 -24.66 -12.17 23.64
N ALA A 27 -25.46 -11.45 22.84
CA ALA A 27 -26.66 -11.98 22.23
C ALA A 27 -26.38 -13.18 21.30
N LEU A 28 -25.35 -13.11 20.45
CA LEU A 28 -24.93 -14.21 19.60
C LEU A 28 -24.43 -15.41 20.42
N THR A 29 -23.66 -15.16 21.49
CA THR A 29 -23.19 -16.24 22.37
C THR A 29 -24.36 -16.96 23.02
N VAL A 30 -25.32 -16.21 23.57
CA VAL A 30 -26.55 -16.79 24.20
C VAL A 30 -27.35 -17.58 23.14
N ALA A 31 -27.54 -17.03 21.94
CA ALA A 31 -28.24 -17.72 20.86
C ALA A 31 -27.54 -19.05 20.47
N VAL A 32 -26.22 -19.07 20.35
CA VAL A 32 -25.44 -20.29 20.07
C VAL A 32 -25.56 -21.30 21.20
N LEU A 33 -25.52 -20.88 22.44
CA LEU A 33 -25.67 -21.77 23.61
C LEU A 33 -27.09 -22.37 23.72
N LEU A 34 -28.11 -21.60 23.40
CA LEU A 34 -29.51 -22.07 23.44
C LEU A 34 -29.85 -22.97 22.26
N THR A 35 -29.32 -22.69 21.06
CA THR A 35 -29.69 -23.43 19.85
C THR A 35 -28.69 -24.55 19.48
N GLY A 36 -27.47 -24.50 20.00
CA GLY A 36 -26.37 -25.40 19.60
C GLY A 36 -26.71 -26.88 19.78
N ARG A 37 -27.39 -27.24 20.87
CA ARG A 37 -27.82 -28.66 21.11
C ARG A 37 -28.85 -29.13 20.09
N ALA A 38 -29.78 -28.25 19.72
CA ALA A 38 -30.81 -28.59 18.72
C ALA A 38 -30.18 -28.68 17.32
N LEU A 39 -29.27 -27.78 17.00
CA LEU A 39 -28.51 -27.83 15.74
C LEU A 39 -27.61 -29.05 15.63
N ALA A 40 -26.92 -29.44 16.71
CA ALA A 40 -26.13 -30.67 16.73
C ALA A 40 -26.98 -31.92 16.59
N ALA A 41 -28.15 -31.98 17.24
CA ALA A 41 -29.08 -33.08 17.10
C ALA A 41 -29.67 -33.17 15.67
N GLY A 42 -30.03 -32.02 15.07
CA GLY A 42 -30.48 -31.94 13.68
C GLY A 42 -29.42 -32.37 12.68
N ALA A 43 -28.17 -31.94 12.88
CA ALA A 43 -27.02 -32.32 12.04
C ALA A 43 -26.76 -33.85 12.12
N ALA A 44 -26.86 -34.42 13.30
CA ALA A 44 -26.70 -35.87 13.50
C ALA A 44 -27.85 -36.68 12.85
N ALA A 45 -29.08 -36.15 12.88
CA ALA A 45 -30.22 -36.78 12.24
C ALA A 45 -30.18 -36.71 10.68
N HIS A 46 -29.55 -35.63 10.14
CA HIS A 46 -29.49 -35.38 8.69
C HIS A 46 -28.06 -35.04 8.22
N PRO A 47 -27.09 -35.98 8.32
CA PRO A 47 -25.67 -35.67 8.10
C PRO A 47 -25.38 -35.18 6.67
N VAL A 48 -26.09 -35.66 5.67
CA VAL A 48 -25.89 -35.23 4.27
C VAL A 48 -26.34 -33.77 4.08
N LEU A 49 -27.48 -33.39 4.67
CA LEU A 49 -27.95 -31.99 4.62
C LEU A 49 -27.04 -31.07 5.42
N ALA A 50 -26.57 -31.50 6.58
CA ALA A 50 -25.64 -30.73 7.42
C ALA A 50 -24.32 -30.50 6.64
N LEU A 51 -23.76 -31.52 6.02
CA LEU A 51 -22.57 -31.40 5.18
C LEU A 51 -22.81 -30.45 3.99
N GLY A 52 -23.97 -30.58 3.32
CA GLY A 52 -24.34 -29.66 2.23
C GLY A 52 -24.41 -28.20 2.68
N CYS A 53 -25.02 -27.92 3.83
CA CYS A 53 -25.07 -26.59 4.40
C CYS A 53 -23.66 -26.04 4.75
N VAL A 54 -22.81 -26.88 5.35
CA VAL A 54 -21.44 -26.50 5.68
C VAL A 54 -20.64 -26.20 4.42
N LEU A 55 -20.73 -27.05 3.40
CA LEU A 55 -20.03 -26.84 2.12
C LEU A 55 -20.51 -25.55 1.40
N THR A 56 -21.84 -25.34 1.39
CA THR A 56 -22.41 -24.10 0.80
C THR A 56 -21.95 -22.86 1.56
N LEU A 57 -21.96 -22.90 2.89
CA LEU A 57 -21.48 -21.81 3.71
C LEU A 57 -19.97 -21.58 3.50
N ALA A 58 -19.18 -22.64 3.49
CA ALA A 58 -17.75 -22.56 3.20
C ALA A 58 -17.48 -21.98 1.80
N ALA A 59 -18.25 -22.42 0.78
CA ALA A 59 -18.14 -21.87 -0.57
C ALA A 59 -18.54 -20.39 -0.65
N SER A 60 -19.54 -19.95 0.13
CA SER A 60 -19.98 -18.55 0.17
C SER A 60 -18.98 -17.65 0.91
N LEU A 61 -18.16 -18.22 1.80
CA LEU A 61 -17.10 -17.52 2.52
C LEU A 61 -15.78 -17.43 1.71
N VAL A 62 -15.66 -18.17 0.60
CA VAL A 62 -14.52 -18.00 -0.31
C VAL A 62 -14.69 -16.68 -1.02
N PRO A 63 -13.79 -15.70 -0.79
CA PRO A 63 -13.90 -14.40 -1.44
C PRO A 63 -13.67 -14.60 -2.94
N THR A 64 -14.74 -14.51 -3.74
CA THR A 64 -14.68 -14.64 -5.22
C THR A 64 -13.73 -13.61 -5.85
N ARG A 65 -13.45 -12.52 -5.14
CA ARG A 65 -12.49 -11.50 -5.55
C ARG A 65 -11.04 -12.00 -5.63
N THR A 66 -10.69 -13.05 -4.90
CA THR A 66 -9.30 -13.60 -4.95
C THR A 66 -9.01 -14.36 -6.22
N LEU A 67 -10.05 -14.82 -6.95
CA LEU A 67 -9.89 -15.57 -8.20
C LEU A 67 -9.64 -14.67 -9.42
N THR A 68 -9.87 -13.36 -9.30
CA THR A 68 -9.74 -12.38 -10.39
C THR A 68 -8.82 -11.20 -10.05
N TRP A 69 -8.00 -11.33 -9.01
CA TRP A 69 -7.04 -10.32 -8.65
C TRP A 69 -5.70 -10.53 -9.39
N PRO A 70 -5.08 -9.50 -9.95
CA PRO A 70 -5.55 -8.12 -10.03
C PRO A 70 -6.69 -7.94 -11.04
N PRO A 71 -7.59 -6.94 -10.84
CA PRO A 71 -8.62 -6.64 -11.83
C PRO A 71 -7.98 -6.22 -13.15
N GLN A 72 -8.60 -6.62 -14.26
CA GLN A 72 -8.11 -6.22 -15.58
C GLN A 72 -8.10 -4.68 -15.69
N GLY A 73 -7.00 -4.13 -16.23
CA GLY A 73 -6.86 -2.69 -16.43
C GLY A 73 -6.62 -1.89 -15.16
N TRP A 74 -6.11 -2.51 -14.08
CA TRP A 74 -5.71 -1.78 -12.88
C TRP A 74 -4.75 -0.62 -13.24
N ARG A 75 -4.83 0.49 -12.52
CA ARG A 75 -4.00 1.68 -12.73
C ARG A 75 -3.14 1.99 -11.53
N VAL A 76 -3.73 1.97 -10.36
CA VAL A 76 -3.05 2.24 -9.08
C VAL A 76 -3.43 1.12 -8.10
N VAL A 77 -2.44 0.58 -7.42
CA VAL A 77 -2.62 -0.45 -6.39
C VAL A 77 -1.81 -0.07 -5.17
N VAL A 78 -2.45 -0.09 -4.01
CA VAL A 78 -1.78 -0.02 -2.71
C VAL A 78 -1.53 -1.45 -2.26
N CYS A 79 -0.26 -1.81 -2.07
CA CYS A 79 0.15 -3.13 -1.63
C CYS A 79 -0.05 -3.27 -0.12
N ASP A 80 -0.52 -4.42 0.32
CA ASP A 80 -0.53 -4.77 1.75
C ASP A 80 0.87 -5.21 2.15
N VAL A 81 1.64 -4.26 2.66
CA VAL A 81 3.03 -4.44 3.11
C VAL A 81 3.16 -4.37 4.64
N GLY A 82 2.03 -4.43 5.36
CA GLY A 82 1.97 -4.28 6.80
C GLY A 82 1.98 -2.82 7.22
N GLN A 83 2.84 -2.44 8.17
CA GLN A 83 3.06 -1.04 8.51
C GLN A 83 3.93 -0.38 7.43
N GLY A 84 3.57 0.82 7.01
CA GLY A 84 4.25 1.56 5.94
C GLY A 84 3.52 1.50 4.60
N ASP A 85 4.12 2.08 3.58
CA ASP A 85 3.49 2.28 2.28
C ASP A 85 4.21 1.55 1.14
N ALA A 86 3.44 1.08 0.17
CA ALA A 86 3.92 0.67 -1.14
C ALA A 86 2.80 0.87 -2.16
N VAL A 87 2.93 1.86 -3.02
CA VAL A 87 1.94 2.18 -4.05
C VAL A 87 2.52 1.90 -5.42
N VAL A 88 1.82 1.09 -6.21
CA VAL A 88 2.21 0.72 -7.56
C VAL A 88 1.33 1.47 -8.56
N VAL A 89 1.95 2.26 -9.42
CA VAL A 89 1.29 3.00 -10.50
C VAL A 89 1.69 2.38 -11.82
N ARG A 90 0.72 1.89 -12.57
CA ARG A 90 0.96 1.23 -13.86
C ARG A 90 1.45 2.24 -14.90
N THR A 91 2.50 1.86 -15.63
CA THR A 91 3.08 2.64 -16.73
C THR A 91 2.96 1.93 -18.06
N GLY A 92 2.75 0.61 -18.05
CA GLY A 92 2.62 -0.23 -19.24
C GLY A 92 2.03 -1.60 -18.94
N ALA A 93 2.19 -2.54 -19.85
CA ALA A 93 1.61 -3.89 -19.72
C ALA A 93 2.19 -4.66 -18.53
N ASP A 94 3.50 -4.63 -18.37
CA ASP A 94 4.29 -5.31 -17.33
C ASP A 94 5.25 -4.36 -16.61
N SER A 95 5.01 -3.05 -16.75
CA SER A 95 5.83 -2.00 -16.15
C SER A 95 5.02 -1.09 -15.23
N ALA A 96 5.70 -0.56 -14.22
CA ALA A 96 5.11 0.30 -13.20
C ALA A 96 6.14 1.27 -12.59
N VAL A 97 5.64 2.28 -11.91
CA VAL A 97 6.39 3.04 -10.89
C VAL A 97 5.95 2.51 -9.52
N LEU A 98 6.93 2.23 -8.67
CA LEU A 98 6.70 1.93 -7.26
C LEU A 98 6.98 3.18 -6.44
N VAL A 99 6.04 3.57 -5.58
CA VAL A 99 6.21 4.66 -4.60
C VAL A 99 6.22 4.03 -3.22
N ASP A 100 7.36 4.12 -2.55
CA ASP A 100 7.72 3.41 -1.33
C ASP A 100 7.69 1.87 -1.45
N ALA A 101 8.39 1.18 -0.57
CA ALA A 101 8.59 -0.26 -0.67
C ALA A 101 8.15 -1.05 0.58
N GLY A 102 7.60 -0.36 1.57
CA GLY A 102 7.24 -0.98 2.84
C GLY A 102 8.44 -1.48 3.65
N PRO A 103 8.20 -2.13 4.81
CA PRO A 103 9.26 -2.64 5.68
C PRO A 103 9.72 -4.05 5.32
N ASP A 104 8.92 -4.82 4.58
CA ASP A 104 9.12 -6.27 4.42
C ASP A 104 9.30 -6.63 2.94
N PRO A 105 10.54 -7.07 2.53
CA PRO A 105 10.83 -7.43 1.15
C PRO A 105 9.91 -8.50 0.54
N PRO A 106 9.57 -9.61 1.20
CA PRO A 106 8.62 -10.59 0.69
C PRO A 106 7.23 -10.04 0.37
N LEU A 107 6.73 -9.05 1.12
CA LEU A 107 5.39 -8.51 0.94
C LEU A 107 5.30 -7.66 -0.34
N VAL A 108 6.26 -6.76 -0.55
CA VAL A 108 6.29 -5.94 -1.77
C VAL A 108 6.61 -6.78 -3.00
N ASP A 109 7.55 -7.74 -2.90
CA ASP A 109 7.84 -8.68 -4.00
C ASP A 109 6.59 -9.48 -4.38
N GLY A 110 5.89 -10.04 -3.39
CA GLY A 110 4.66 -10.79 -3.61
C GLY A 110 3.54 -9.95 -4.25
N CYS A 111 3.44 -8.67 -3.89
CA CYS A 111 2.49 -7.74 -4.52
C CYS A 111 2.84 -7.50 -5.99
N LEU A 112 4.07 -7.08 -6.27
CA LEU A 112 4.55 -6.80 -7.63
C LEU A 112 4.45 -8.04 -8.53
N SER A 113 4.80 -9.22 -8.02
CA SER A 113 4.70 -10.48 -8.74
C SER A 113 3.27 -10.83 -9.09
N ARG A 114 2.31 -10.65 -8.17
CA ARG A 114 0.87 -10.86 -8.45
C ARG A 114 0.30 -9.87 -9.45
N LEU A 115 0.84 -8.63 -9.50
CA LEU A 115 0.49 -7.61 -10.49
C LEU A 115 1.09 -7.88 -11.86
N GLY A 116 2.03 -8.84 -11.99
CA GLY A 116 2.75 -9.14 -13.21
C GLY A 116 3.79 -8.09 -13.58
N VAL A 117 4.27 -7.31 -12.59
CA VAL A 117 5.27 -6.26 -12.81
C VAL A 117 6.66 -6.87 -12.89
N SER A 118 7.27 -6.83 -14.06
CA SER A 118 8.64 -7.29 -14.32
C SER A 118 9.64 -6.14 -14.47
N THR A 119 9.13 -4.93 -14.70
CA THR A 119 9.93 -3.72 -14.88
C THR A 119 9.41 -2.61 -13.98
N LEU A 120 10.30 -2.01 -13.21
CA LEU A 120 10.05 -0.76 -12.51
C LEU A 120 10.71 0.37 -13.30
N ASP A 121 9.92 1.16 -14.02
CA ASP A 121 10.46 2.30 -14.76
C ASP A 121 11.11 3.30 -13.81
N ALA A 122 10.53 3.43 -12.62
CA ALA A 122 11.16 4.10 -11.49
C ALA A 122 10.69 3.51 -10.15
N VAL A 123 11.52 3.68 -9.13
CA VAL A 123 11.13 3.58 -7.72
C VAL A 123 11.28 4.98 -7.12
N VAL A 124 10.27 5.45 -6.42
CA VAL A 124 10.30 6.72 -5.69
C VAL A 124 10.20 6.43 -4.21
N LEU A 125 11.22 6.77 -3.43
CA LEU A 125 11.16 6.72 -1.98
C LEU A 125 10.78 8.12 -1.47
N THR A 126 9.58 8.23 -0.91
CA THR A 126 9.03 9.53 -0.48
C THR A 126 9.88 10.14 0.61
N HIS A 127 10.29 9.32 1.56
CA HIS A 127 11.24 9.63 2.62
C HIS A 127 11.96 8.34 3.04
N LEU A 128 12.92 8.43 3.98
CA LEU A 128 13.84 7.31 4.21
C LEU A 128 13.64 6.60 5.55
N HIS A 129 12.42 6.60 6.12
CA HIS A 129 12.14 5.74 7.26
C HIS A 129 12.07 4.26 6.85
N ALA A 130 12.38 3.37 7.79
CA ALA A 130 12.50 1.94 7.58
C ALA A 130 11.23 1.30 6.96
N ASP A 131 10.08 1.74 7.38
CA ASP A 131 8.78 1.27 6.91
C ASP A 131 8.41 1.72 5.48
N HIS A 132 9.28 2.50 4.82
CA HIS A 132 9.18 2.89 3.42
C HIS A 132 10.33 2.37 2.56
N VAL A 133 11.48 1.99 3.17
CA VAL A 133 12.68 1.64 2.39
C VAL A 133 13.21 0.23 2.61
N ASP A 134 12.94 -0.44 3.74
CA ASP A 134 13.54 -1.74 4.06
C ASP A 134 13.07 -2.84 3.11
N GLY A 135 11.87 -2.70 2.52
CA GLY A 135 11.35 -3.58 1.50
C GLY A 135 12.01 -3.44 0.13
N LEU A 136 12.82 -2.39 -0.11
CA LEU A 136 13.38 -2.06 -1.43
C LEU A 136 14.08 -3.24 -2.10
N VAL A 137 14.82 -4.05 -1.36
CA VAL A 137 15.51 -5.22 -1.92
C VAL A 137 14.52 -6.20 -2.56
N GLY A 138 13.35 -6.42 -1.95
CA GLY A 138 12.29 -7.27 -2.54
C GLY A 138 11.64 -6.67 -3.77
N ALA A 139 11.61 -5.35 -3.87
CA ALA A 139 11.09 -4.68 -5.06
C ALA A 139 12.04 -4.78 -6.27
N ILE A 140 13.36 -4.66 -6.03
CA ILE A 140 14.36 -4.58 -7.10
C ILE A 140 14.94 -5.95 -7.51
N ASP A 141 15.00 -6.93 -6.60
CA ASP A 141 15.52 -8.26 -6.92
C ASP A 141 14.66 -8.95 -7.98
N GLY A 142 15.35 -9.43 -9.04
CA GLY A 142 14.71 -10.12 -10.14
C GLY A 142 13.92 -9.23 -11.11
N ARG A 143 13.92 -7.90 -10.93
CA ARG A 143 13.25 -6.93 -11.82
C ARG A 143 14.25 -5.98 -12.47
N ARG A 144 13.86 -5.46 -13.64
CA ARG A 144 14.58 -4.34 -14.24
C ARG A 144 14.12 -3.05 -13.57
N VAL A 145 15.06 -2.24 -13.12
CA VAL A 145 14.77 -0.93 -12.53
C VAL A 145 15.45 0.15 -13.34
N GLY A 146 14.67 1.10 -13.86
CA GLY A 146 15.18 2.20 -14.66
C GLY A 146 15.91 3.24 -13.83
N GLN A 147 15.28 3.70 -12.76
CA GLN A 147 15.83 4.75 -11.89
C GLN A 147 15.25 4.67 -10.49
N LEU A 148 16.05 5.06 -9.51
CA LEU A 148 15.63 5.27 -8.12
C LEU A 148 15.61 6.77 -7.83
N PHE A 149 14.48 7.29 -7.43
CA PHE A 149 14.33 8.66 -6.96
C PHE A 149 14.13 8.69 -5.45
N ILE A 150 14.75 9.65 -4.79
CA ILE A 150 14.65 9.85 -3.34
C ILE A 150 14.34 11.31 -3.02
N THR A 151 13.87 11.55 -1.79
CA THR A 151 13.80 12.90 -1.22
C THR A 151 15.19 13.56 -1.17
N PRO A 152 15.29 14.89 -1.29
CA PRO A 152 16.57 15.59 -1.11
C PRO A 152 17.07 15.55 0.35
N VAL A 153 16.21 15.23 1.32
CA VAL A 153 16.58 15.10 2.73
C VAL A 153 17.01 13.66 3.01
N ARG A 154 18.30 13.48 3.20
CA ARG A 154 18.94 12.17 3.36
C ARG A 154 19.02 11.77 4.84
N GLU A 155 17.84 11.70 5.46
CA GLU A 155 17.68 11.33 6.87
C GLU A 155 16.60 10.23 7.00
N PRO A 156 16.80 9.18 7.83
CA PRO A 156 18.03 8.90 8.61
C PRO A 156 19.22 8.53 7.74
N ALA A 157 20.43 8.86 8.21
CA ALA A 157 21.66 8.65 7.44
C ALA A 157 21.95 7.17 7.14
N ASP A 158 21.62 6.27 8.07
CA ASP A 158 21.83 4.84 7.91
C ASP A 158 20.92 4.28 6.80
N SER A 159 19.66 4.68 6.77
CA SER A 159 18.73 4.30 5.69
C SER A 159 19.19 4.86 4.34
N ALA A 160 19.66 6.12 4.31
CA ALA A 160 20.21 6.71 3.09
C ALA A 160 21.41 5.91 2.57
N ALA A 161 22.33 5.52 3.46
CA ALA A 161 23.49 4.71 3.10
C ALA A 161 23.08 3.30 2.62
N HIS A 162 22.06 2.71 3.24
CA HIS A 162 21.51 1.41 2.83
C HIS A 162 20.93 1.47 1.41
N VAL A 163 20.12 2.49 1.12
CA VAL A 163 19.53 2.73 -0.20
C VAL A 163 20.61 2.91 -1.27
N ASP A 164 21.64 3.73 -0.98
CA ASP A 164 22.78 3.93 -1.89
C ASP A 164 23.53 2.63 -2.16
N ALA A 165 23.78 1.84 -1.13
CA ALA A 165 24.48 0.55 -1.26
C ALA A 165 23.69 -0.43 -2.15
N LEU A 166 22.36 -0.46 -2.02
CA LEU A 166 21.49 -1.27 -2.88
C LEU A 166 21.53 -0.75 -4.32
N ALA A 167 21.40 0.55 -4.52
CA ALA A 167 21.43 1.15 -5.86
C ALA A 167 22.76 0.86 -6.58
N VAL A 168 23.88 1.03 -5.90
CA VAL A 168 25.22 0.71 -6.43
C VAL A 168 25.33 -0.79 -6.78
N ARG A 169 24.89 -1.68 -5.88
CA ARG A 169 24.95 -3.13 -6.09
C ARG A 169 24.18 -3.57 -7.34
N HIS A 170 23.05 -2.95 -7.60
CA HIS A 170 22.16 -3.29 -8.72
C HIS A 170 22.40 -2.40 -9.95
N GLY A 171 23.34 -1.46 -9.90
CA GLY A 171 23.64 -0.54 -11.00
C GLY A 171 22.50 0.42 -11.33
N ILE A 172 21.66 0.77 -10.35
CA ILE A 172 20.49 1.63 -10.51
C ILE A 172 20.93 3.10 -10.32
N PRO A 173 20.67 3.99 -11.30
CA PRO A 173 20.95 5.40 -11.12
C PRO A 173 20.02 6.01 -10.06
N VAL A 174 20.59 6.87 -9.21
CA VAL A 174 19.85 7.57 -8.13
C VAL A 174 19.70 9.03 -8.49
N GLY A 175 18.46 9.52 -8.46
CA GLY A 175 18.10 10.93 -8.59
C GLY A 175 17.41 11.45 -7.33
N SER A 176 17.19 12.76 -7.29
CA SER A 176 16.41 13.40 -6.22
C SER A 176 15.23 14.14 -6.83
N LEU A 177 14.08 14.13 -6.14
CA LEU A 177 12.87 14.83 -6.55
C LEU A 177 12.53 15.96 -5.59
N SER A 178 12.20 17.10 -6.18
CA SER A 178 11.78 18.31 -5.46
C SER A 178 10.57 18.95 -6.14
N ALA A 179 9.86 19.78 -5.42
CA ALA A 179 8.67 20.44 -5.95
C ALA A 179 8.93 21.18 -7.26
N GLY A 180 8.10 20.89 -8.26
CA GLY A 180 8.19 21.40 -9.63
C GLY A 180 8.75 20.40 -10.62
N ASP A 181 9.42 19.33 -10.16
CA ASP A 181 9.87 18.25 -11.04
C ASP A 181 8.69 17.53 -11.66
N ARG A 182 8.90 16.96 -12.84
CA ARG A 182 7.90 16.20 -13.59
C ARG A 182 8.49 14.88 -14.03
N LEU A 183 7.66 13.85 -13.94
CA LEU A 183 7.97 12.52 -14.43
C LEU A 183 6.92 12.12 -15.48
N THR A 184 7.37 11.70 -16.65
CA THR A 184 6.52 11.07 -17.67
C THR A 184 7.12 9.71 -17.97
N LEU A 185 6.43 8.66 -17.54
CA LEU A 185 6.88 7.27 -17.62
C LEU A 185 5.74 6.39 -18.18
N GLY A 186 5.86 5.98 -19.45
CA GLY A 186 4.81 5.22 -20.13
C GLY A 186 3.47 5.95 -20.12
N GLU A 187 2.45 5.34 -19.50
CA GLU A 187 1.09 5.90 -19.38
C GLU A 187 0.90 6.80 -18.14
N MET A 188 1.95 7.05 -17.37
CA MET A 188 1.91 7.84 -16.16
C MET A 188 2.59 9.21 -16.36
N ASP A 189 1.89 10.26 -15.98
CA ASP A 189 2.43 11.58 -15.74
C ASP A 189 2.36 11.91 -14.25
N ALA A 190 3.39 12.54 -13.71
CA ALA A 190 3.40 12.99 -12.33
C ALA A 190 4.08 14.35 -12.19
N VAL A 191 3.56 15.15 -11.25
CA VAL A 191 4.14 16.42 -10.83
C VAL A 191 4.48 16.33 -9.35
N VAL A 192 5.69 16.72 -9.00
CA VAL A 192 6.14 16.76 -7.61
C VAL A 192 5.67 18.06 -6.97
N TRP A 193 4.91 17.95 -5.87
CA TRP A 193 4.40 19.12 -5.15
C TRP A 193 5.21 19.46 -3.89
N SER A 194 5.92 18.47 -3.31
CA SER A 194 6.76 18.59 -2.12
C SER A 194 7.95 17.62 -2.25
N PRO A 195 9.07 17.86 -1.58
CA PRO A 195 9.41 19.02 -0.78
C PRO A 195 9.92 20.19 -1.64
N TRP A 196 9.67 21.43 -1.21
CA TRP A 196 10.25 22.62 -1.84
C TRP A 196 11.21 23.36 -0.91
N ARG A 197 11.21 23.01 0.38
CA ARG A 197 12.15 23.45 1.41
C ARG A 197 12.21 22.43 2.54
N ARG A 198 13.26 22.51 3.34
CA ARG A 198 13.34 21.72 4.57
C ARG A 198 12.47 22.35 5.66
N ILE A 199 11.64 21.54 6.31
CA ILE A 199 10.83 21.91 7.48
C ILE A 199 11.50 21.27 8.69
N ALA A 200 11.82 22.09 9.71
CA ALA A 200 12.54 21.63 10.89
C ALA A 200 11.61 21.25 12.06
N ASP A 201 10.35 21.69 12.01
CA ASP A 201 9.35 21.37 13.01
C ASP A 201 8.72 20.01 12.67
N GLY A 202 8.42 19.21 13.69
CA GLY A 202 7.94 17.84 13.54
C GLY A 202 9.05 16.86 13.11
N SER A 203 8.67 15.76 12.50
CA SER A 203 9.62 14.81 11.90
C SER A 203 10.19 15.38 10.60
N VAL A 204 11.47 15.71 10.61
CA VAL A 204 12.16 16.24 9.40
C VAL A 204 12.07 15.27 8.22
N PRO A 205 12.32 13.94 8.35
CA PRO A 205 12.15 13.00 7.26
C PRO A 205 10.73 12.97 6.72
N ASN A 206 9.71 12.84 7.58
CA ASN A 206 8.31 12.82 7.17
C ASN A 206 7.93 14.10 6.41
N ASN A 207 8.26 15.26 6.97
CA ASN A 207 7.97 16.56 6.35
C ASN A 207 8.77 16.83 5.08
N ALA A 208 9.74 15.98 4.75
CA ALA A 208 10.46 15.99 3.48
C ALA A 208 9.97 14.93 2.50
N SER A 209 8.83 14.31 2.75
CA SER A 209 8.23 13.35 1.83
C SER A 209 7.99 13.95 0.45
N VAL A 210 8.35 13.18 -0.57
CA VAL A 210 8.00 13.50 -1.96
C VAL A 210 6.50 13.32 -2.15
N VAL A 211 5.80 14.42 -2.35
CA VAL A 211 4.36 14.41 -2.67
C VAL A 211 4.19 14.41 -4.17
N LEU A 212 3.51 13.40 -4.70
CA LEU A 212 3.27 13.22 -6.12
C LEU A 212 1.78 13.41 -6.46
N ALA A 213 1.49 14.33 -7.36
CA ALA A 213 0.22 14.36 -8.08
C ALA A 213 0.41 13.51 -9.36
N VAL A 214 -0.28 12.39 -9.42
CA VAL A 214 -0.11 11.36 -10.46
C VAL A 214 -1.36 11.26 -11.29
N ARG A 215 -1.18 11.19 -12.62
CA ARG A 215 -2.22 10.84 -13.59
C ARG A 215 -1.82 9.59 -14.34
N THR A 216 -2.71 8.61 -14.45
CA THR A 216 -2.52 7.42 -15.27
C THR A 216 -3.86 6.98 -15.87
N GLY A 217 -3.99 7.10 -17.19
CA GLY A 217 -5.27 6.96 -17.88
C GLY A 217 -6.29 7.98 -17.38
N GLU A 218 -7.44 7.51 -16.86
CA GLU A 218 -8.49 8.36 -16.29
C GLU A 218 -8.40 8.49 -14.75
N VAL A 219 -7.31 8.01 -14.14
CA VAL A 219 -7.13 8.03 -12.69
C VAL A 219 -6.16 9.15 -12.32
N ASP A 220 -6.65 10.09 -11.50
CA ASP A 220 -5.84 11.07 -10.80
C ASP A 220 -5.67 10.63 -9.34
N ALA A 221 -4.44 10.63 -8.84
CA ALA A 221 -4.11 10.25 -7.48
C ALA A 221 -3.13 11.25 -6.86
N LEU A 222 -3.28 11.51 -5.57
CA LEU A 222 -2.34 12.29 -4.80
C LEU A 222 -1.66 11.37 -3.76
N LEU A 223 -0.37 11.14 -3.93
CA LEU A 223 0.44 10.32 -3.03
C LEU A 223 1.20 11.26 -2.10
N LEU A 224 0.88 11.18 -0.82
CA LEU A 224 1.34 12.15 0.17
C LEU A 224 2.60 11.72 0.92
N GLY A 225 2.91 10.40 0.93
CA GLY A 225 3.84 9.85 1.90
C GLY A 225 3.39 10.20 3.32
N ASP A 226 4.33 10.41 4.20
CA ASP A 226 4.09 10.66 5.62
C ASP A 226 4.16 12.15 6.01
N ILE A 227 3.80 13.07 5.07
CA ILE A 227 3.81 14.49 5.43
C ILE A 227 2.97 14.75 6.68
N GLU A 228 3.56 15.41 7.66
CA GLU A 228 2.88 15.82 8.88
C GLU A 228 2.16 17.15 8.68
N ARG A 229 1.51 17.61 9.75
CA ARG A 229 0.69 18.85 9.75
C ARG A 229 1.45 20.05 9.20
N GLU A 230 2.72 20.16 9.54
CA GLU A 230 3.59 21.28 9.20
C GLU A 230 3.82 21.37 7.69
N ALA A 231 4.19 20.25 7.06
CA ALA A 231 4.38 20.18 5.60
C ALA A 231 3.05 20.26 4.86
N ALA A 232 1.99 19.61 5.37
CA ALA A 232 0.66 19.67 4.77
C ALA A 232 0.12 21.12 4.78
N HIS A 233 0.28 21.85 5.89
CA HIS A 233 -0.12 23.26 5.98
C HIS A 233 0.64 24.13 4.98
N ASP A 234 1.94 23.94 4.92
CA ASP A 234 2.84 24.67 4.02
C ASP A 234 2.48 24.42 2.54
N LEU A 235 2.23 23.16 2.19
CA LEU A 235 1.78 22.76 0.86
C LEU A 235 0.42 23.40 0.50
N LEU A 236 -0.56 23.37 1.41
CA LEU A 236 -1.86 23.99 1.19
C LEU A 236 -1.76 25.50 0.98
N LEU A 237 -0.91 26.21 1.71
CA LEU A 237 -0.66 27.64 1.50
C LEU A 237 -0.05 27.91 0.13
N ARG A 238 0.84 27.04 -0.33
CA ARG A 238 1.48 27.18 -1.63
C ARG A 238 0.49 26.93 -2.76
N LEU A 239 -0.33 25.87 -2.69
CA LEU A 239 -1.35 25.57 -3.69
C LEU A 239 -2.40 26.68 -3.84
N ARG A 240 -2.72 27.37 -2.74
CA ARG A 240 -3.60 28.56 -2.79
C ARG A 240 -2.96 29.75 -3.48
N ARG A 241 -1.64 29.92 -3.39
CA ARG A 241 -0.89 31.02 -4.02
C ARG A 241 -0.57 30.74 -5.49
N GLU A 242 -0.38 29.47 -5.83
CA GLU A 242 0.02 28.99 -7.15
C GLU A 242 -1.01 27.97 -7.70
N PRO A 243 -2.26 28.38 -8.02
CA PRO A 243 -3.30 27.46 -8.51
C PRO A 243 -2.92 26.73 -9.80
N SER A 244 -1.97 27.27 -10.56
CA SER A 244 -1.44 26.62 -11.77
C SER A 244 -0.76 25.28 -11.50
N MET A 245 -0.27 25.04 -10.28
CA MET A 245 0.29 23.72 -9.89
C MET A 245 -0.78 22.63 -9.95
N VAL A 246 -2.01 22.92 -9.53
CA VAL A 246 -3.14 21.97 -9.55
C VAL A 246 -3.62 21.72 -10.98
N GLN A 247 -3.57 22.74 -11.85
CA GLN A 247 -3.98 22.63 -13.26
C GLN A 247 -2.95 21.87 -14.11
N ALA A 248 -1.72 21.77 -13.62
CA ALA A 248 -0.60 21.18 -14.34
C ALA A 248 -0.35 19.71 -13.96
N ALA A 249 -1.09 19.20 -12.98
CA ALA A 249 -1.13 17.79 -12.58
C ALA A 249 -2.33 17.11 -13.25
#